data_7ea1c84bdf64f118baedb20909cac1d3
#
_entry.id   7ea1c84bdf64f118baedb20909cac1d3
#
_cell.length_a   1.000
_cell.length_b   1.000
_cell.length_c   1.000
_cell.angle_alpha   90.00
_cell.angle_beta   90.00
_cell.angle_gamma   90.00
#
_symmetry.space_group_name_H-M   'P 1'
#
loop_
_entity.id
_entity.type
_entity.pdbx_description
1 polymer ?
#
loop_
_entity_poly.entity_id
_entity_poly.type
_entity_poly.pdbx_seq_one_letter_code
_entity_poly.pdbx_strand_id
1 'polypeptide(L)'
;TGERSVHLTDWPDAAAVPSDAELVVSMDLARDVCSSTLRLRKAHQRRVRQPLSSLQVAVAGAGRLEAFAELIADEVNVKSVQLTDDVASVASYDLQVVPAALGPRLGSQVQQVIKAVKTGDWQRTDDGVVAGGVPLLEGEYALKMVVQGGGASTPLSNGAGVVVLDTALTPELEAEGVTRD
;
A
#
# COMPACT_ATOMS: atom_id res chain seq x y z
N THR A 1 20.75 30.39 24.34
CA THR A 1 20.32 31.57 23.60
C THR A 1 19.88 32.62 24.63
N GLY A 2 20.40 33.84 24.58
CA GLY A 2 20.04 34.96 25.49
C GLY A 2 18.77 35.72 25.05
N GLU A 3 18.09 35.24 24.02
CA GLU A 3 16.91 35.88 23.44
C GLU A 3 15.63 35.65 24.27
N ARG A 4 14.78 36.69 24.33
CA ARG A 4 13.55 36.67 25.11
C ARG A 4 12.46 35.75 24.54
N SER A 5 12.57 35.37 23.28
CA SER A 5 11.59 34.55 22.59
C SER A 5 12.26 33.70 21.50
N VAL A 6 11.79 32.50 21.32
CA VAL A 6 12.20 31.63 20.21
C VAL A 6 11.95 32.25 18.83
N HIS A 7 10.98 33.18 18.73
CA HIS A 7 10.70 33.89 17.49
C HIS A 7 11.75 34.97 17.11
N LEU A 8 12.66 35.27 18.00
CA LEU A 8 13.74 36.21 17.78
C LEU A 8 15.09 35.52 17.50
N THR A 9 15.11 34.20 17.49
CA THR A 9 16.28 33.41 17.16
C THR A 9 16.33 33.13 15.65
N ASP A 10 17.54 33.04 15.11
CA ASP A 10 17.72 32.56 13.73
C ASP A 10 17.30 31.10 13.59
N TRP A 11 16.88 30.73 12.40
CA TRP A 11 16.66 29.34 12.07
C TRP A 11 17.94 28.52 12.23
N PRO A 12 17.88 27.33 12.84
CA PRO A 12 19.04 26.46 12.91
C PRO A 12 19.52 26.12 11.50
N ASP A 13 20.84 26.04 11.34
CA ASP A 13 21.43 25.58 10.11
C ASP A 13 21.02 24.11 9.88
N ALA A 14 20.35 23.86 8.76
CA ALA A 14 19.89 22.52 8.41
C ALA A 14 21.06 21.52 8.28
N ALA A 15 22.25 21.98 7.91
CA ALA A 15 23.46 21.16 7.83
C ALA A 15 23.97 20.70 9.20
N ALA A 16 23.60 21.39 10.28
CA ALA A 16 23.95 21.02 11.65
C ALA A 16 22.98 20.01 12.27
N VAL A 17 21.85 19.73 11.62
CA VAL A 17 20.87 18.75 12.08
C VAL A 17 21.21 17.38 11.50
N PRO A 18 21.35 16.34 12.33
CA PRO A 18 21.52 14.97 11.82
C PRO A 18 20.40 14.59 10.86
N SER A 19 20.75 14.04 9.72
CA SER A 19 19.79 13.52 8.75
C SER A 19 20.06 12.04 8.51
N ASP A 20 18.98 11.24 8.50
CA ASP A 20 19.01 9.83 8.17
C ASP A 20 17.96 9.58 7.06
N ALA A 21 18.46 9.49 5.83
CA ALA A 21 17.60 9.32 4.67
C ALA A 21 16.85 7.96 4.67
N GLU A 22 17.47 6.92 5.21
CA GLU A 22 16.83 5.60 5.31
C GLU A 22 15.70 5.59 6.35
N LEU A 23 15.94 6.27 7.47
CA LEU A 23 14.91 6.46 8.50
C LEU A 23 13.72 7.25 7.93
N VAL A 24 13.96 8.30 7.16
CA VAL A 24 12.89 9.10 6.52
C VAL A 24 12.06 8.24 5.58
N VAL A 25 12.71 7.48 4.69
CA VAL A 25 12.02 6.58 3.74
C VAL A 25 11.20 5.52 4.47
N SER A 26 11.75 4.94 5.54
CA SER A 26 11.07 3.93 6.34
C SER A 26 9.86 4.50 7.09
N MET A 27 10.01 5.71 7.64
CA MET A 27 8.92 6.42 8.32
C MET A 27 7.81 6.85 7.34
N ASP A 28 8.16 7.29 6.14
CA ASP A 28 7.16 7.63 5.12
C ASP A 28 6.37 6.40 4.67
N LEU A 29 7.04 5.24 4.56
CA LEU A 29 6.36 3.98 4.30
C LEU A 29 5.43 3.57 5.47
N ALA A 30 5.89 3.70 6.71
CA ALA A 30 5.07 3.44 7.90
C ALA A 30 3.82 4.33 7.94
N ARG A 31 3.96 5.62 7.61
CA ARG A 31 2.83 6.57 7.50
C ARG A 31 1.85 6.17 6.40
N ASP A 32 2.34 5.71 5.25
CA ASP A 32 1.46 5.26 4.16
C ASP A 32 0.70 3.99 4.57
N VAL A 33 1.35 3.05 5.26
CA VAL A 33 0.70 1.87 5.85
C VAL A 33 -0.41 2.28 6.82
N CYS A 34 -0.14 3.17 7.77
CA CYS A 34 -1.13 3.66 8.73
C CYS A 34 -2.30 4.35 8.02
N SER A 35 -2.02 5.27 7.10
CA SER A 35 -3.03 6.02 6.36
C SER A 35 -3.92 5.11 5.51
N SER A 36 -3.32 4.11 4.85
CA SER A 36 -4.04 3.13 4.03
C SER A 36 -4.91 2.24 4.90
N THR A 37 -4.41 1.79 6.07
CA THR A 37 -5.17 0.99 7.03
C THR A 37 -6.34 1.76 7.64
N LEU A 38 -6.14 3.03 8.00
CA LEU A 38 -7.22 3.89 8.52
C LEU A 38 -8.31 4.14 7.46
N ARG A 39 -7.94 4.25 6.17
CA ARG A 39 -8.92 4.29 5.06
C ARG A 39 -9.72 3.00 4.97
N LEU A 40 -9.08 1.84 5.12
CA LEU A 40 -9.78 0.54 5.17
C LEU A 40 -10.74 0.46 6.36
N ARG A 41 -10.30 0.86 7.55
CA ARG A 41 -11.18 0.91 8.73
C ARG A 41 -12.44 1.74 8.45
N LYS A 42 -12.26 2.94 7.87
CA LYS A 42 -13.38 3.82 7.51
C LYS A 42 -14.31 3.18 6.48
N ALA A 43 -13.77 2.57 5.43
CA ALA A 43 -14.54 1.91 4.37
C ALA A 43 -15.36 0.73 4.90
N HIS A 44 -14.83 -0.01 5.88
CA HIS A 44 -15.49 -1.14 6.53
C HIS A 44 -16.22 -0.78 7.84
N GLN A 45 -16.42 0.51 8.11
CA GLN A 45 -17.13 1.02 9.29
C GLN A 45 -16.53 0.52 10.62
N ARG A 46 -15.21 0.32 10.66
CA ARG A 46 -14.46 -0.06 11.87
C ARG A 46 -13.87 1.17 12.53
N ARG A 47 -14.39 1.53 13.70
CA ARG A 47 -13.85 2.67 14.49
C ARG A 47 -12.42 2.37 14.93
N VAL A 48 -11.55 3.40 14.98
CA VAL A 48 -10.15 3.22 15.37
C VAL A 48 -10.04 2.70 16.81
N ARG A 49 -10.89 3.14 17.73
CA ARG A 49 -10.93 2.67 19.12
C ARG A 49 -11.29 1.18 19.27
N GLN A 50 -11.93 0.58 18.25
CA GLN A 50 -12.23 -0.85 18.23
C GLN A 50 -10.96 -1.63 17.84
N PRO A 51 -10.35 -2.43 18.73
CA PRO A 51 -9.20 -3.21 18.35
C PRO A 51 -9.57 -4.28 17.32
N LEU A 52 -8.64 -4.56 16.40
CA LEU A 52 -8.75 -5.64 15.41
C LEU A 52 -7.61 -6.63 15.60
N SER A 53 -7.74 -7.83 15.05
CA SER A 53 -6.79 -8.92 15.31
C SER A 53 -5.46 -8.70 14.63
N SER A 54 -5.45 -8.42 13.32
CA SER A 54 -4.20 -8.35 12.58
C SER A 54 -4.24 -7.42 11.38
N LEU A 55 -3.05 -6.90 11.05
CA LEU A 55 -2.74 -6.21 9.82
C LEU A 55 -1.61 -6.96 9.12
N GLN A 56 -1.79 -7.34 7.88
CA GLN A 56 -0.72 -7.85 7.03
C GLN A 56 -0.28 -6.74 6.07
N VAL A 57 1.03 -6.52 6.00
CA VAL A 57 1.67 -5.55 5.11
C VAL A 57 2.60 -6.31 4.19
N ALA A 58 2.29 -6.30 2.90
CA ALA A 58 3.12 -6.90 1.87
C ALA A 58 3.75 -5.79 1.02
N VAL A 59 5.06 -5.62 1.13
CA VAL A 59 5.80 -4.57 0.43
C VAL A 59 7.26 -4.98 0.27
N ALA A 60 7.86 -4.70 -0.88
CA ALA A 60 9.27 -4.95 -1.10
C ALA A 60 10.13 -4.18 -0.08
N GLY A 61 11.05 -4.87 0.59
CA GLY A 61 11.86 -4.31 1.68
C GLY A 61 11.06 -4.13 2.98
N ALA A 62 10.09 -5.00 3.26
CA ALA A 62 9.27 -4.99 4.47
C ALA A 62 10.10 -4.99 5.77
N GLY A 63 11.29 -5.57 5.77
CA GLY A 63 12.19 -5.59 6.92
C GLY A 63 12.52 -4.20 7.48
N ARG A 64 12.48 -3.15 6.66
CA ARG A 64 12.65 -1.76 7.14
C ARG A 64 11.53 -1.25 8.03
N LEU A 65 10.40 -1.94 8.05
CA LEU A 65 9.25 -1.63 8.92
C LEU A 65 9.29 -2.36 10.26
N GLU A 66 10.20 -3.31 10.46
CA GLU A 66 10.27 -4.09 11.71
C GLU A 66 10.39 -3.20 12.95
N ALA A 67 11.25 -2.18 12.88
CA ALA A 67 11.43 -1.22 13.96
C ALA A 67 10.17 -0.36 14.25
N PHE A 68 9.24 -0.31 13.31
CA PHE A 68 7.99 0.48 13.39
C PHE A 68 6.74 -0.39 13.59
N ALA A 69 6.89 -1.72 13.69
CA ALA A 69 5.74 -2.63 13.75
C ALA A 69 4.83 -2.34 14.95
N GLU A 70 5.39 -2.10 16.12
CA GLU A 70 4.64 -1.73 17.32
C GLU A 70 3.95 -0.37 17.16
N LEU A 71 4.66 0.63 16.63
CA LEU A 71 4.10 1.96 16.39
C LEU A 71 2.93 1.91 15.39
N ILE A 72 3.06 1.10 14.33
CA ILE A 72 1.97 0.87 13.37
C ILE A 72 0.79 0.18 14.07
N ALA A 73 1.06 -0.86 14.87
CA ALA A 73 0.02 -1.60 15.61
C ALA A 73 -0.78 -0.68 16.54
N ASP A 74 -0.10 0.19 17.27
CA ASP A 74 -0.71 1.14 18.19
C ASP A 74 -1.53 2.20 17.43
N GLU A 75 -0.96 2.79 16.37
CA GLU A 75 -1.62 3.86 15.59
C GLU A 75 -2.90 3.37 14.92
N VAL A 76 -2.89 2.16 14.37
CA VAL A 76 -4.07 1.60 13.71
C VAL A 76 -4.90 0.68 14.61
N ASN A 77 -4.52 0.51 15.88
CA ASN A 77 -5.17 -0.30 16.90
C ASN A 77 -5.44 -1.76 16.45
N VAL A 78 -4.36 -2.47 16.12
CA VAL A 78 -4.38 -3.91 15.83
C VAL A 78 -3.51 -4.66 16.83
N LYS A 79 -3.80 -5.95 17.09
CA LYS A 79 -3.04 -6.78 18.03
C LYS A 79 -1.71 -7.24 17.44
N SER A 80 -1.62 -7.38 16.12
CA SER A 80 -0.40 -7.83 15.46
C SER A 80 -0.24 -7.22 14.08
N VAL A 81 1.02 -6.97 13.69
CA VAL A 81 1.41 -6.56 12.33
C VAL A 81 2.30 -7.65 11.77
N GLN A 82 1.92 -8.17 10.61
CA GLN A 82 2.67 -9.18 9.87
C GLN A 82 3.31 -8.51 8.65
N LEU A 83 4.62 -8.60 8.53
CA LEU A 83 5.39 -8.00 7.45
C LEU A 83 5.86 -9.09 6.49
N THR A 84 5.74 -8.88 5.18
CA THR A 84 6.23 -9.80 4.16
C THR A 84 6.74 -9.05 2.93
N ASP A 85 7.84 -9.51 2.39
CA ASP A 85 8.38 -9.05 1.10
C ASP A 85 7.64 -9.67 -0.09
N ASP A 86 6.96 -10.78 0.12
CA ASP A 86 6.23 -11.50 -0.93
C ASP A 86 4.86 -10.87 -1.20
N VAL A 87 4.88 -9.81 -2.00
CA VAL A 87 3.65 -9.13 -2.45
C VAL A 87 2.79 -10.07 -3.30
N ALA A 88 3.42 -11.00 -4.07
CA ALA A 88 2.71 -11.88 -4.98
C ALA A 88 1.89 -12.95 -4.24
N SER A 89 2.24 -13.30 -3.01
CA SER A 89 1.46 -14.23 -2.17
C SER A 89 0.15 -13.63 -1.68
N VAL A 90 0.06 -12.31 -1.62
CA VAL A 90 -1.07 -11.58 -1.04
C VAL A 90 -1.90 -10.86 -2.08
N ALA A 91 -1.26 -10.42 -3.17
CA ALA A 91 -1.90 -9.67 -4.23
C ALA A 91 -1.45 -10.14 -5.61
N SER A 92 -2.35 -10.05 -6.57
CA SER A 92 -2.05 -10.20 -7.99
C SER A 92 -2.29 -8.88 -8.71
N TYR A 93 -1.71 -8.73 -9.87
CA TYR A 93 -2.02 -7.61 -10.74
C TYR A 93 -3.11 -8.03 -11.73
N ASP A 94 -4.14 -7.21 -11.86
CA ASP A 94 -5.11 -7.27 -12.94
C ASP A 94 -4.73 -6.23 -13.99
N LEU A 95 -4.52 -6.71 -15.20
CA LEU A 95 -4.15 -5.85 -16.31
C LEU A 95 -5.42 -5.32 -16.99
N GLN A 96 -5.59 -4.01 -16.98
CA GLN A 96 -6.65 -3.32 -17.69
C GLN A 96 -6.05 -2.57 -18.87
N VAL A 97 -6.47 -2.89 -20.06
CA VAL A 97 -6.02 -2.20 -21.28
C VAL A 97 -6.98 -1.07 -21.64
N VAL A 98 -6.43 -0.02 -22.24
CA VAL A 98 -7.18 1.15 -22.74
C VAL A 98 -7.33 1.00 -24.26
N PRO A 99 -8.46 0.46 -24.77
CA PRO A 99 -8.61 0.16 -26.20
C PRO A 99 -8.49 1.40 -27.10
N ALA A 100 -8.91 2.56 -26.58
CA ALA A 100 -8.79 3.82 -27.31
C ALA A 100 -7.33 4.25 -27.54
N ALA A 101 -6.43 3.93 -26.62
CA ALA A 101 -5.00 4.20 -26.75
C ALA A 101 -4.30 3.17 -27.65
N LEU A 102 -4.75 1.91 -27.60
CA LEU A 102 -4.22 0.82 -28.41
C LEU A 102 -4.58 0.95 -29.90
N GLY A 103 -5.79 1.47 -30.21
CA GLY A 103 -6.35 1.50 -31.57
C GLY A 103 -5.43 2.13 -32.62
N PRO A 104 -4.90 3.34 -32.40
CA PRO A 104 -4.06 4.04 -33.38
C PRO A 104 -2.76 3.29 -33.72
N ARG A 105 -2.20 2.53 -32.78
CA ARG A 105 -0.94 1.80 -32.95
C ARG A 105 -1.12 0.38 -33.42
N LEU A 106 -2.07 -0.35 -32.84
CA LEU A 106 -2.21 -1.80 -33.02
C LEU A 106 -3.29 -2.20 -34.03
N GLY A 107 -4.22 -1.32 -34.36
CA GLY A 107 -5.26 -1.60 -35.34
C GLY A 107 -6.01 -2.93 -35.04
N SER A 108 -5.90 -3.89 -35.97
CA SER A 108 -6.55 -5.21 -35.82
C SER A 108 -5.99 -6.07 -34.68
N GLN A 109 -4.78 -5.81 -34.20
CA GLN A 109 -4.16 -6.57 -33.09
C GLN A 109 -4.77 -6.23 -31.72
N VAL A 110 -5.54 -5.13 -31.61
CA VAL A 110 -6.22 -4.75 -30.34
C VAL A 110 -7.06 -5.92 -29.78
N GLN A 111 -7.76 -6.63 -30.66
CA GLN A 111 -8.59 -7.78 -30.23
C GLN A 111 -7.75 -8.94 -29.67
N GLN A 112 -6.57 -9.17 -30.24
CA GLN A 112 -5.62 -10.17 -29.71
C GLN A 112 -5.15 -9.79 -28.30
N VAL A 113 -4.78 -8.55 -28.09
CA VAL A 113 -4.34 -8.03 -26.76
C VAL A 113 -5.50 -8.15 -25.76
N ILE A 114 -6.71 -7.72 -26.11
CA ILE A 114 -7.87 -7.83 -25.20
C ILE A 114 -8.17 -9.29 -24.84
N LYS A 115 -8.05 -10.21 -25.81
CA LYS A 115 -8.24 -11.64 -25.56
C LYS A 115 -7.14 -12.17 -24.64
N ALA A 116 -5.88 -11.84 -24.89
CA ALA A 116 -4.74 -12.24 -24.07
C ALA A 116 -4.91 -11.79 -22.63
N VAL A 117 -5.31 -10.54 -22.40
CA VAL A 117 -5.59 -10.01 -21.06
C VAL A 117 -6.70 -10.79 -20.36
N LYS A 118 -7.80 -11.08 -21.05
CA LYS A 118 -8.91 -11.87 -20.49
C LYS A 118 -8.54 -13.32 -20.15
N THR A 119 -7.62 -13.91 -20.90
CA THR A 119 -7.16 -15.29 -20.66
C THR A 119 -5.97 -15.35 -19.68
N GLY A 120 -5.47 -14.22 -19.19
CA GLY A 120 -4.29 -14.15 -18.33
C GLY A 120 -2.96 -14.36 -19.06
N ASP A 121 -2.96 -14.35 -20.40
CA ASP A 121 -1.76 -14.48 -21.22
C ASP A 121 -1.03 -13.14 -21.35
N TRP A 122 -0.49 -12.68 -20.22
CA TRP A 122 0.29 -11.47 -20.15
C TRP A 122 1.39 -11.58 -19.07
N GLN A 123 2.45 -10.82 -19.25
CA GLN A 123 3.59 -10.81 -18.33
C GLN A 123 4.08 -9.39 -18.10
N ARG A 124 4.51 -9.13 -16.88
CA ARG A 124 5.25 -7.93 -16.53
C ARG A 124 6.74 -8.20 -16.75
N THR A 125 7.40 -7.32 -17.48
CA THR A 125 8.84 -7.33 -17.74
C THR A 125 9.46 -6.06 -17.15
N ASP A 126 10.79 -5.99 -17.13
CA ASP A 126 11.51 -4.79 -16.67
C ASP A 126 11.20 -3.57 -17.54
N ASP A 127 10.89 -3.79 -18.83
CA ASP A 127 10.58 -2.74 -19.81
C ASP A 127 9.08 -2.41 -19.92
N GLY A 128 8.20 -3.06 -19.13
CA GLY A 128 6.75 -2.81 -19.17
C GLY A 128 5.90 -4.06 -19.11
N VAL A 129 4.84 -4.11 -19.90
CA VAL A 129 3.88 -5.22 -19.95
C VAL A 129 3.79 -5.76 -21.36
N VAL A 130 3.79 -7.09 -21.50
CA VAL A 130 3.56 -7.80 -22.78
C VAL A 130 2.28 -8.61 -22.65
N ALA A 131 1.33 -8.47 -23.56
CA ALA A 131 0.09 -9.21 -23.61
C ALA A 131 -0.11 -9.89 -24.98
N GLY A 132 -0.27 -11.22 -24.98
CA GLY A 132 -0.39 -11.99 -26.22
C GLY A 132 0.79 -11.82 -27.17
N GLY A 133 2.01 -11.62 -26.62
CA GLY A 133 3.22 -11.37 -27.40
C GLY A 133 3.39 -9.93 -27.89
N VAL A 134 2.45 -9.01 -27.55
CA VAL A 134 2.50 -7.61 -27.96
C VAL A 134 2.96 -6.75 -26.78
N PRO A 135 4.07 -5.98 -26.90
CA PRO A 135 4.49 -5.05 -25.87
C PRO A 135 3.53 -3.85 -25.81
N LEU A 136 3.10 -3.51 -24.60
CA LEU A 136 2.23 -2.37 -24.32
C LEU A 136 3.05 -1.17 -23.84
N LEU A 137 2.70 0.01 -24.34
CA LEU A 137 3.33 1.26 -23.94
C LEU A 137 2.62 1.92 -22.76
N GLU A 138 3.31 2.81 -22.09
CA GLU A 138 2.74 3.63 -21.03
C GLU A 138 1.51 4.40 -21.53
N GLY A 139 0.42 4.37 -20.74
CA GLY A 139 -0.87 4.94 -21.15
C GLY A 139 -1.79 3.99 -21.93
N GLU A 140 -1.30 2.87 -22.45
CA GLU A 140 -2.11 1.85 -23.14
C GLU A 140 -2.72 0.83 -22.17
N TYR A 141 -2.22 0.80 -20.94
CA TYR A 141 -2.68 -0.11 -19.90
C TYR A 141 -2.64 0.53 -18.51
N ALA A 142 -3.36 -0.05 -17.60
CA ALA A 142 -3.27 0.20 -16.16
C ALA A 142 -3.15 -1.14 -15.42
N LEU A 143 -2.18 -1.23 -14.52
CA LEU A 143 -2.05 -2.36 -13.60
C LEU A 143 -2.81 -2.03 -12.32
N LYS A 144 -3.84 -2.80 -12.05
CA LYS A 144 -4.60 -2.70 -10.80
C LYS A 144 -4.20 -3.85 -9.89
N MET A 145 -3.74 -3.51 -8.71
CA MET A 145 -3.45 -4.53 -7.69
C MET A 145 -4.76 -5.06 -7.13
N VAL A 146 -4.96 -6.37 -7.21
CA VAL A 146 -6.11 -7.10 -6.66
C VAL A 146 -5.60 -8.05 -5.60
N VAL A 147 -6.11 -7.91 -4.39
CA VAL A 147 -5.70 -8.75 -3.28
C VAL A 147 -6.42 -10.08 -3.32
N GLN A 148 -5.68 -11.15 -3.12
CA GLN A 148 -6.22 -12.50 -3.02
C GLN A 148 -6.66 -12.76 -1.57
N GLY A 149 -7.92 -13.13 -1.39
CA GLY A 149 -8.48 -13.43 -0.07
C GLY A 149 -9.62 -12.49 0.34
N GLY A 150 -10.47 -12.96 1.23
CA GLY A 150 -11.72 -12.28 1.63
C GLY A 150 -11.55 -11.13 2.65
N GLY A 151 -10.34 -10.65 2.92
CA GLY A 151 -10.07 -9.56 3.84
C GLY A 151 -10.24 -8.16 3.23
N ALA A 152 -10.47 -7.17 4.07
CA ALA A 152 -10.41 -5.77 3.66
C ALA A 152 -8.98 -5.41 3.26
N SER A 153 -8.79 -4.90 2.05
CA SER A 153 -7.47 -4.68 1.50
C SER A 153 -7.41 -3.43 0.62
N THR A 154 -6.23 -2.82 0.57
CA THR A 154 -5.98 -1.69 -0.33
C THR A 154 -4.50 -1.61 -0.69
N PRO A 155 -4.15 -1.20 -1.91
CA PRO A 155 -2.77 -0.88 -2.24
C PRO A 155 -2.28 0.32 -1.43
N LEU A 156 -0.99 0.37 -1.17
CA LEU A 156 -0.31 1.56 -0.68
C LEU A 156 -0.38 2.69 -1.71
N SER A 157 -0.30 3.94 -1.27
CA SER A 157 -0.50 5.11 -2.12
C SER A 157 0.52 5.20 -3.26
N ASN A 158 1.73 4.70 -3.04
CA ASN A 158 2.80 4.63 -4.02
C ASN A 158 2.73 3.39 -4.93
N GLY A 159 1.73 2.50 -4.73
CA GLY A 159 1.60 1.25 -5.49
C GLY A 159 2.70 0.21 -5.23
N ALA A 160 3.59 0.44 -4.25
CA ALA A 160 4.72 -0.45 -3.96
C ALA A 160 4.34 -1.69 -3.16
N GLY A 161 3.14 -1.74 -2.60
CA GLY A 161 2.68 -2.84 -1.77
C GLY A 161 1.20 -2.79 -1.47
N VAL A 162 0.76 -3.65 -0.58
CA VAL A 162 -0.63 -3.80 -0.18
C VAL A 162 -0.74 -4.00 1.33
N VAL A 163 -1.81 -3.51 1.90
CA VAL A 163 -2.22 -3.81 3.27
C VAL A 163 -3.51 -4.62 3.26
N VAL A 164 -3.58 -5.63 4.11
CA VAL A 164 -4.75 -6.47 4.33
C VAL A 164 -5.11 -6.41 5.81
N LEU A 165 -6.30 -5.94 6.10
CA LEU A 165 -6.80 -5.76 7.45
C LEU A 165 -7.82 -6.84 7.76
N ASP A 166 -7.60 -7.58 8.84
CA ASP A 166 -8.63 -8.47 9.37
C ASP A 166 -9.69 -7.62 10.07
N THR A 167 -10.88 -7.58 9.48
CA THR A 167 -12.02 -6.81 10.00
C THR A 167 -13.00 -7.65 10.81
N ALA A 168 -12.71 -8.93 11.02
CA ALA A 168 -13.53 -9.81 11.87
C ALA A 168 -13.45 -9.35 13.32
N LEU A 169 -14.58 -9.37 14.00
CA LEU A 169 -14.66 -9.08 15.43
C LEU A 169 -14.89 -10.38 16.18
N THR A 170 -14.05 -10.64 17.17
CA THR A 170 -14.29 -11.68 18.15
C THR A 170 -14.98 -11.07 19.38
N PRO A 171 -15.68 -11.87 20.21
CA PRO A 171 -16.32 -11.37 21.42
C PRO A 171 -15.35 -10.65 22.36
N GLU A 172 -14.08 -11.09 22.41
CA GLU A 172 -13.04 -10.47 23.22
C GLU A 172 -12.67 -9.08 22.71
N LEU A 173 -12.51 -8.94 21.36
CA LEU A 173 -12.22 -7.65 20.73
C LEU A 173 -13.39 -6.67 20.88
N GLU A 174 -14.63 -7.17 20.81
CA GLU A 174 -15.82 -6.35 21.06
C GLU A 174 -15.87 -5.85 22.50
N ALA A 175 -15.64 -6.73 23.47
CA ALA A 175 -15.61 -6.37 24.88
C ALA A 175 -14.51 -5.34 25.20
N GLU A 176 -13.32 -5.49 24.61
CA GLU A 176 -12.23 -4.54 24.77
C GLU A 176 -12.57 -3.17 24.16
N GLY A 177 -13.25 -3.16 23.01
CA GLY A 177 -13.69 -1.93 22.35
C GLY A 177 -14.69 -1.14 23.19
N VAL A 178 -15.56 -1.82 23.95
CA VAL A 178 -16.56 -1.19 24.84
C VAL A 178 -15.91 -0.61 26.09
N THR A 179 -14.88 -1.26 26.64
CA THR A 179 -14.20 -0.77 27.86
C THR A 179 -13.38 0.50 27.63
N ARG A 180 -13.12 0.88 26.39
CA ARG A 180 -12.41 2.11 26.03
C ARG A 180 -13.35 3.32 25.74
N ASP A 181 -14.65 3.15 25.93
CA ASP A 181 -15.68 4.18 25.90
C ASP A 181 -15.86 4.78 27.29
#